data_6c34440b3c5c2c7cb3d724d82ef61722
#
_entry.id   6c34440b3c5c2c7cb3d724d82ef61722
#
_cell.length_a   1.000
_cell.length_b   1.000
_cell.length_c   1.000
_cell.angle_alpha   90.00
_cell.angle_beta   90.00
_cell.angle_gamma   90.00
#
_symmetry.space_group_name_H-M   'P 1'
#
loop_
_entity.id
_entity.type
_entity.pdbx_description
1 polymer ?
#
loop_
_entity_poly.entity_id
_entity_poly.type
_entity_poly.pdbx_seq_one_letter_code
_entity_poly.pdbx_strand_id
1 'polypeptide(L)'
;MRVLLLTPLFQPEPNHLKGLAFARELVRRGHDVEVLTGFPHYPAGKVYPGYRIRPWMREILDGVPVTRVMMYPSHDRSAVRRTAGYLSLAGTAALLGPPLVARPDVVHVYQGPATLAWPAMVFRMMFGTPYVLDVQDMWPESVTVTGMLSLPGVSAVLGAWSKATYRLARKIIVLSNGYKKCLEARGVPEKKIEVVYNWCDERSLPGETDGEGSDPFGLAGRFNVVYSGNFGALQALGGVLDAAFLIEEKRPDIRFVFVGDGVEESALKKKADGRGQKNVLFIPRQAPESLGRITARADVLLVHLKDDPLARMGIPQKTQASLAAGKPVLLAIRGSAAELAARAGGAWTCRPEDPAALAEAVLGLASLSWNERETMGRRNAEFYRKELAFSIGVGRMTAVFEEAAVRPRRKEGGR
;
A
#
# COMPACT_ATOMS: atom_id res chain seq x y z
N MET A 1 25.45 8.31 2.75
CA MET A 1 25.19 7.73 4.09
C MET A 1 24.89 6.25 3.96
N ARG A 2 25.11 5.50 5.05
CA ARG A 2 24.73 4.08 5.12
C ARG A 2 23.31 3.94 5.66
N VAL A 3 22.42 3.35 4.86
CA VAL A 3 21.00 3.14 5.18
C VAL A 3 20.76 1.65 5.39
N LEU A 4 20.27 1.27 6.56
CA LEU A 4 19.77 -0.09 6.79
C LEU A 4 18.26 -0.11 6.54
N LEU A 5 17.82 -0.90 5.57
CA LEU A 5 16.41 -1.18 5.32
C LEU A 5 15.97 -2.40 6.15
N LEU A 6 15.17 -2.16 7.16
CA LEU A 6 14.57 -3.20 8.00
C LEU A 6 13.13 -3.43 7.53
N THR A 7 12.88 -4.58 6.92
CA THR A 7 11.62 -4.90 6.26
C THR A 7 11.16 -6.33 6.55
N PRO A 8 9.84 -6.58 6.70
CA PRO A 8 9.33 -7.93 6.88
C PRO A 8 9.31 -8.75 5.60
N LEU A 9 9.32 -8.09 4.43
CA LEU A 9 9.21 -8.72 3.10
C LEU A 9 10.24 -8.11 2.15
N PHE A 10 11.02 -8.96 1.51
CA PHE A 10 11.96 -8.54 0.48
C PHE A 10 12.07 -9.61 -0.62
N GLN A 11 12.50 -9.19 -1.83
CA GLN A 11 12.60 -10.11 -2.96
C GLN A 11 13.21 -11.48 -2.57
N PRO A 12 12.66 -12.57 -3.11
CA PRO A 12 11.70 -12.70 -4.25
C PRO A 12 10.22 -12.46 -3.89
N GLU A 13 9.90 -12.07 -2.67
CA GLU A 13 8.53 -11.73 -2.25
C GLU A 13 8.03 -10.46 -2.94
N PRO A 14 6.72 -10.36 -3.25
CA PRO A 14 6.16 -9.19 -3.90
C PRO A 14 6.15 -7.98 -2.95
N ASN A 15 7.07 -7.06 -3.13
CA ASN A 15 7.13 -5.79 -2.44
C ASN A 15 7.55 -4.68 -3.42
N HIS A 16 6.57 -4.10 -4.12
CA HIS A 16 6.81 -3.02 -5.07
C HIS A 16 7.00 -1.64 -4.40
N LEU A 17 6.63 -1.50 -3.12
CA LEU A 17 6.78 -0.24 -2.40
C LEU A 17 8.20 -0.04 -1.87
N LYS A 18 8.64 -0.94 -1.00
CA LYS A 18 9.90 -0.80 -0.26
C LYS A 18 10.81 -2.02 -0.47
N GLY A 19 10.71 -2.65 -1.65
CA GLY A 19 11.52 -3.79 -2.05
C GLY A 19 12.80 -3.39 -2.80
N LEU A 20 13.27 -4.29 -3.68
CA LEU A 20 14.54 -4.15 -4.38
C LEU A 20 14.63 -2.87 -5.24
N ALA A 21 13.55 -2.48 -5.93
CA ALA A 21 13.53 -1.25 -6.72
C ALA A 21 13.80 -0.02 -5.84
N PHE A 22 13.21 0.04 -4.64
CA PHE A 22 13.45 1.11 -3.68
C PHE A 22 14.91 1.11 -3.19
N ALA A 23 15.44 -0.05 -2.83
CA ALA A 23 16.85 -0.17 -2.40
C ALA A 23 17.82 0.28 -3.50
N ARG A 24 17.60 -0.17 -4.73
CA ARG A 24 18.42 0.23 -5.90
C ARG A 24 18.36 1.74 -6.18
N GLU A 25 17.19 2.34 -6.07
CA GLU A 25 17.05 3.79 -6.27
C GLU A 25 17.82 4.59 -5.21
N LEU A 26 17.84 4.12 -3.95
CA LEU A 26 18.70 4.73 -2.92
C LEU A 26 20.18 4.58 -3.24
N VAL A 27 20.62 3.41 -3.75
CA VAL A 27 22.00 3.21 -4.22
C VAL A 27 22.34 4.16 -5.38
N ARG A 28 21.41 4.29 -6.36
CA ARG A 28 21.58 5.22 -7.49
C ARG A 28 21.71 6.69 -7.04
N ARG A 29 21.10 7.03 -5.91
CA ARG A 29 21.21 8.35 -5.27
C ARG A 29 22.49 8.53 -4.43
N GLY A 30 23.39 7.56 -4.45
CA GLY A 30 24.70 7.66 -3.79
C GLY A 30 24.69 7.22 -2.32
N HIS A 31 23.72 6.42 -1.90
CA HIS A 31 23.69 5.85 -0.55
C HIS A 31 24.26 4.42 -0.54
N ASP A 32 24.91 4.04 0.56
CA ASP A 32 25.33 2.67 0.85
C ASP A 32 24.12 1.98 1.53
N VAL A 33 23.53 0.99 0.88
CA VAL A 33 22.27 0.37 1.32
C VAL A 33 22.48 -1.09 1.65
N GLU A 34 22.03 -1.50 2.84
CA GLU A 34 21.97 -2.90 3.26
C GLU A 34 20.55 -3.22 3.72
N VAL A 35 20.10 -4.47 3.48
CA VAL A 35 18.76 -4.94 3.86
C VAL A 35 18.87 -5.99 4.95
N LEU A 36 18.06 -5.83 6.02
CA LEU A 36 17.86 -6.84 7.04
C LEU A 36 16.39 -7.30 7.01
N THR A 37 16.18 -8.61 6.75
CA THR A 37 14.86 -9.18 6.52
C THR A 37 14.79 -10.65 6.97
N GLY A 38 13.62 -11.26 6.84
CA GLY A 38 13.40 -12.69 7.04
C GLY A 38 13.63 -13.54 5.79
N PHE A 39 13.46 -14.87 5.94
CA PHE A 39 13.41 -15.77 4.79
C PHE A 39 12.08 -15.59 4.03
N PRO A 40 12.09 -15.64 2.68
CA PRO A 40 10.91 -15.37 1.89
C PRO A 40 9.85 -16.47 2.06
N HIS A 41 8.61 -16.08 2.37
CA HIS A 41 7.49 -16.98 2.67
C HIS A 41 6.11 -16.42 2.27
N TYR A 42 6.00 -15.13 1.96
CA TYR A 42 4.76 -14.48 1.60
C TYR A 42 4.49 -14.59 0.07
N PRO A 43 3.25 -14.86 -0.40
CA PRO A 43 1.99 -14.90 0.37
C PRO A 43 1.61 -16.27 0.93
N ALA A 44 2.26 -17.34 0.51
CA ALA A 44 1.83 -18.71 0.80
C ALA A 44 2.09 -19.17 2.26
N GLY A 45 2.86 -18.42 3.04
CA GLY A 45 3.29 -18.83 4.40
C GLY A 45 4.28 -19.99 4.40
N LYS A 46 4.84 -20.35 3.24
CA LYS A 46 5.84 -21.41 3.05
C LYS A 46 7.10 -20.80 2.47
N VAL A 47 8.25 -21.27 2.95
CA VAL A 47 9.55 -20.82 2.43
C VAL A 47 9.64 -21.11 0.94
N TYR A 48 10.12 -20.13 0.18
CA TYR A 48 10.27 -20.22 -1.28
C TYR A 48 11.26 -21.31 -1.69
N PRO A 49 11.09 -21.96 -2.85
CA PRO A 49 12.07 -22.86 -3.43
C PRO A 49 13.46 -22.21 -3.52
N GLY A 50 14.50 -22.97 -3.21
CA GLY A 50 15.88 -22.47 -3.17
C GLY A 50 16.31 -21.87 -1.82
N TYR A 51 15.36 -21.54 -0.93
CA TYR A 51 15.66 -21.05 0.41
C TYR A 51 15.45 -22.13 1.47
N ARG A 52 16.28 -22.12 2.52
CA ARG A 52 16.14 -22.93 3.73
C ARG A 52 16.38 -22.05 4.93
N ILE A 53 15.55 -22.18 5.97
CA ILE A 53 15.72 -21.44 7.21
C ILE A 53 17.03 -21.86 7.86
N ARG A 54 17.90 -20.88 8.11
CA ARG A 54 19.17 -20.98 8.81
C ARG A 54 19.21 -19.87 9.86
N PRO A 55 20.11 -19.90 10.84
CA PRO A 55 20.24 -18.79 11.79
C PRO A 55 20.35 -17.44 11.07
N TRP A 56 21.15 -17.39 10.01
CA TRP A 56 21.27 -16.26 9.08
C TRP A 56 21.80 -16.70 7.71
N MET A 57 21.58 -15.85 6.69
CA MET A 57 22.12 -16.01 5.34
C MET A 57 22.41 -14.61 4.76
N ARG A 58 23.47 -14.49 3.98
CA ARG A 58 23.76 -13.28 3.19
C ARG A 58 23.70 -13.61 1.71
N GLU A 59 23.14 -12.69 0.95
CA GLU A 59 23.11 -12.73 -0.51
C GLU A 59 23.24 -11.31 -1.06
N ILE A 60 23.49 -11.18 -2.36
CA ILE A 60 23.52 -9.91 -3.06
C ILE A 60 22.46 -9.99 -4.15
N LEU A 61 21.49 -9.08 -4.12
CA LEU A 61 20.43 -8.97 -5.12
C LEU A 61 20.62 -7.66 -5.91
N ASP A 62 20.94 -7.76 -7.17
CA ASP A 62 21.19 -6.60 -8.06
C ASP A 62 22.15 -5.55 -7.42
N GLY A 63 23.23 -6.01 -6.79
CA GLY A 63 24.20 -5.17 -6.12
C GLY A 63 23.85 -4.71 -4.70
N VAL A 64 22.66 -5.05 -4.19
CA VAL A 64 22.24 -4.71 -2.84
C VAL A 64 22.52 -5.89 -1.89
N PRO A 65 23.34 -5.71 -0.83
CA PRO A 65 23.56 -6.70 0.20
C PRO A 65 22.28 -6.96 1.01
N VAL A 66 21.90 -8.23 1.17
CA VAL A 66 20.71 -8.65 1.91
C VAL A 66 21.12 -9.66 2.97
N THR A 67 20.86 -9.33 4.22
CA THR A 67 21.03 -10.23 5.37
C THR A 67 19.65 -10.75 5.78
N ARG A 68 19.46 -12.08 5.67
CA ARG A 68 18.24 -12.76 6.11
C ARG A 68 18.50 -13.43 7.45
N VAL A 69 17.56 -13.29 8.38
CA VAL A 69 17.60 -13.94 9.69
C VAL A 69 16.46 -14.95 9.84
N MET A 70 16.67 -15.95 10.68
CA MET A 70 15.66 -16.98 10.92
C MET A 70 14.36 -16.38 11.45
N MET A 71 13.26 -16.99 11.05
CA MET A 71 11.93 -16.61 11.50
C MET A 71 10.97 -17.80 11.37
N TYR A 72 9.84 -17.74 12.05
CA TYR A 72 8.75 -18.69 11.86
C TYR A 72 7.89 -18.26 10.68
N PRO A 73 7.91 -18.99 9.55
CA PRO A 73 7.14 -18.61 8.37
C PRO A 73 5.65 -18.93 8.58
N SER A 74 4.79 -17.94 8.49
CA SER A 74 3.35 -18.12 8.54
C SER A 74 2.62 -16.95 7.88
N HIS A 75 1.65 -17.30 7.04
CA HIS A 75 0.67 -16.36 6.48
C HIS A 75 -0.71 -17.02 6.39
N ASP A 76 -0.99 -17.95 7.28
CA ASP A 76 -2.26 -18.63 7.39
C ASP A 76 -3.32 -17.78 8.15
N ARG A 77 -4.52 -18.35 8.32
CA ARG A 77 -5.62 -17.68 9.04
C ARG A 77 -5.39 -17.59 10.56
N SER A 78 -4.39 -18.28 11.10
CA SER A 78 -4.11 -18.31 12.53
C SER A 78 -3.42 -17.02 12.99
N ALA A 79 -4.10 -16.23 13.81
CA ALA A 79 -3.55 -15.03 14.43
C ALA A 79 -2.31 -15.34 15.29
N VAL A 80 -2.34 -16.45 16.03
CA VAL A 80 -1.23 -16.89 16.88
C VAL A 80 0.02 -17.18 16.06
N ARG A 81 -0.11 -17.95 14.97
CA ARG A 81 1.05 -18.28 14.11
C ARG A 81 1.62 -17.04 13.43
N ARG A 82 0.78 -16.13 12.92
CA ARG A 82 1.25 -14.86 12.36
C ARG A 82 1.98 -14.00 13.39
N THR A 83 1.44 -13.92 14.60
CA THR A 83 2.11 -13.20 15.71
C THR A 83 3.45 -13.83 16.05
N ALA A 84 3.53 -15.17 16.12
CA ALA A 84 4.79 -15.89 16.32
C ALA A 84 5.81 -15.58 15.21
N GLY A 85 5.36 -15.49 13.93
CA GLY A 85 6.18 -15.06 12.80
C GLY A 85 6.76 -13.66 13.01
N TYR A 86 5.92 -12.69 13.37
CA TYR A 86 6.33 -11.30 13.60
C TYR A 86 7.29 -11.15 14.79
N LEU A 87 7.02 -11.86 15.89
CA LEU A 87 7.89 -11.83 17.08
C LEU A 87 9.21 -12.54 16.83
N SER A 88 9.20 -13.68 16.14
CA SER A 88 10.43 -14.40 15.82
C SER A 88 11.34 -13.58 14.90
N LEU A 89 10.80 -12.98 13.85
CA LEU A 89 11.57 -12.09 12.98
C LEU A 89 12.15 -10.90 13.76
N ALA A 90 11.33 -10.23 14.55
CA ALA A 90 11.77 -9.06 15.32
C ALA A 90 12.86 -9.44 16.33
N GLY A 91 12.69 -10.56 17.06
CA GLY A 91 13.66 -11.05 18.05
C GLY A 91 14.98 -11.45 17.42
N THR A 92 14.96 -12.22 16.34
CA THR A 92 16.19 -12.64 15.65
C THR A 92 16.89 -11.48 14.95
N ALA A 93 16.16 -10.55 14.33
CA ALA A 93 16.74 -9.33 13.76
C ALA A 93 17.35 -8.43 14.83
N ALA A 94 16.76 -8.36 16.03
CA ALA A 94 17.30 -7.61 17.16
C ALA A 94 18.60 -8.25 17.72
N LEU A 95 18.66 -9.58 17.78
CA LEU A 95 19.80 -10.30 18.31
C LEU A 95 20.95 -10.44 17.30
N LEU A 96 20.63 -10.83 16.07
CA LEU A 96 21.61 -11.16 15.04
C LEU A 96 21.92 -9.97 14.11
N GLY A 97 21.03 -9.00 13.97
CA GLY A 97 21.24 -7.84 13.10
C GLY A 97 22.50 -7.04 13.45
N PRO A 98 22.69 -6.58 14.71
CA PRO A 98 23.83 -5.74 15.06
C PRO A 98 25.21 -6.34 14.75
N PRO A 99 25.50 -7.64 14.95
CA PRO A 99 26.79 -8.22 14.57
C PRO A 99 26.89 -8.59 13.07
N LEU A 100 25.76 -8.71 12.35
CA LEU A 100 25.75 -9.17 10.96
C LEU A 100 25.76 -8.04 9.94
N VAL A 101 25.25 -6.86 10.27
CA VAL A 101 25.20 -5.72 9.33
C VAL A 101 26.21 -4.65 9.70
N ALA A 102 26.69 -3.92 8.72
CA ALA A 102 27.57 -2.79 8.97
C ALA A 102 26.82 -1.68 9.73
N ARG A 103 27.52 -0.99 10.67
CA ARG A 103 26.90 0.07 11.46
C ARG A 103 26.26 1.15 10.56
N PRO A 104 24.92 1.30 10.60
CA PRO A 104 24.23 2.25 9.72
C PRO A 104 24.23 3.68 10.31
N ASP A 105 24.11 4.68 9.44
CA ASP A 105 23.87 6.07 9.83
C ASP A 105 22.39 6.28 10.19
N VAL A 106 21.49 5.54 9.54
CA VAL A 106 20.05 5.55 9.78
C VAL A 106 19.44 4.17 9.53
N VAL A 107 18.45 3.78 10.34
CA VAL A 107 17.64 2.59 10.11
C VAL A 107 16.26 3.01 9.59
N HIS A 108 15.88 2.60 8.40
CA HIS A 108 14.50 2.68 7.91
C HIS A 108 13.74 1.44 8.36
N VAL A 109 12.61 1.63 9.02
CA VAL A 109 11.72 0.54 9.48
C VAL A 109 10.44 0.55 8.67
N TYR A 110 10.29 -0.39 7.72
CA TYR A 110 9.04 -0.60 6.99
C TYR A 110 8.04 -1.31 7.89
N GLN A 111 7.22 -0.52 8.59
CA GLN A 111 6.32 -1.02 9.63
C GLN A 111 4.99 -1.53 9.05
N GLY A 112 4.94 -2.79 8.63
CA GLY A 112 3.70 -3.55 8.61
C GLY A 112 3.40 -4.06 10.03
N PRO A 113 4.11 -5.08 10.56
CA PRO A 113 3.98 -5.47 11.95
C PRO A 113 4.69 -4.48 12.89
N ALA A 114 4.01 -4.02 13.96
CA ALA A 114 4.57 -3.07 14.92
C ALA A 114 5.82 -3.59 15.66
N THR A 115 5.99 -4.91 15.72
CA THR A 115 7.16 -5.57 16.35
C THR A 115 8.48 -5.24 15.65
N LEU A 116 8.45 -4.88 14.37
CA LEU A 116 9.65 -4.62 13.58
C LEU A 116 10.43 -3.36 14.04
N ALA A 117 9.82 -2.50 14.84
CA ALA A 117 10.53 -1.41 15.49
C ALA A 117 11.54 -1.90 16.57
N TRP A 118 11.38 -3.11 17.12
CA TRP A 118 12.26 -3.65 18.17
C TRP A 118 13.72 -3.72 17.74
N PRO A 119 14.12 -4.38 16.64
CA PRO A 119 15.51 -4.37 16.21
C PRO A 119 16.08 -2.95 15.98
N ALA A 120 15.28 -2.02 15.44
CA ALA A 120 15.74 -0.64 15.28
C ALA A 120 16.03 0.06 16.62
N MET A 121 15.22 -0.24 17.66
CA MET A 121 15.51 0.23 19.03
C MET A 121 16.83 -0.34 19.57
N VAL A 122 17.15 -1.62 19.24
CA VAL A 122 18.43 -2.23 19.62
C VAL A 122 19.60 -1.53 18.93
N PHE A 123 19.51 -1.26 17.61
CA PHE A 123 20.53 -0.46 16.89
C PHE A 123 20.72 0.92 17.52
N ARG A 124 19.63 1.57 17.93
CA ARG A 124 19.67 2.85 18.63
C ARG A 124 20.38 2.75 19.98
N MET A 125 20.10 1.71 20.76
CA MET A 125 20.72 1.50 22.10
C MET A 125 22.20 1.17 21.98
N MET A 126 22.57 0.28 21.05
CA MET A 126 23.96 -0.19 20.92
C MET A 126 24.88 0.82 20.23
N PHE A 127 24.39 1.49 19.19
CA PHE A 127 25.21 2.32 18.31
C PHE A 127 24.82 3.79 18.30
N GLY A 128 23.73 4.17 18.97
CA GLY A 128 23.17 5.51 18.89
C GLY A 128 22.58 5.83 17.52
N THR A 129 22.37 4.81 16.66
CA THR A 129 21.84 5.01 15.31
C THR A 129 20.38 5.43 15.38
N PRO A 130 20.00 6.57 14.76
CA PRO A 130 18.60 6.97 14.68
C PRO A 130 17.82 6.04 13.77
N TYR A 131 16.50 5.93 14.01
CA TYR A 131 15.62 5.24 13.07
C TYR A 131 14.46 6.12 12.61
N VAL A 132 14.06 5.89 11.37
CA VAL A 132 12.87 6.43 10.73
C VAL A 132 11.83 5.33 10.66
N LEU A 133 10.67 5.58 11.25
CA LEU A 133 9.56 4.64 11.27
C LEU A 133 8.60 4.95 10.12
N ASP A 134 8.49 4.06 9.15
CA ASP A 134 7.57 4.16 8.02
C ASP A 134 6.29 3.38 8.34
N VAL A 135 5.26 4.09 8.81
CA VAL A 135 4.00 3.52 9.33
C VAL A 135 3.07 3.18 8.16
N GLN A 136 2.97 1.90 7.83
CA GLN A 136 2.08 1.41 6.79
C GLN A 136 0.71 0.98 7.35
N ASP A 137 0.71 0.48 8.59
CA ASP A 137 -0.49 0.04 9.29
C ASP A 137 -0.60 0.73 10.64
N MET A 138 -1.79 1.24 10.95
CA MET A 138 -2.09 1.84 12.26
C MET A 138 -2.34 0.77 13.31
N TRP A 139 -1.44 0.65 14.26
CA TRP A 139 -1.58 -0.22 15.41
C TRP A 139 -2.04 0.59 16.63
N PRO A 140 -2.97 0.05 17.47
CA PRO A 140 -3.55 -1.31 17.44
C PRO A 140 -4.74 -1.51 16.48
N GLU A 141 -5.27 -0.48 15.81
CA GLU A 141 -6.53 -0.53 15.05
C GLU A 141 -6.53 -1.62 13.96
N SER A 142 -5.45 -1.73 13.20
CA SER A 142 -5.32 -2.74 12.14
C SER A 142 -5.48 -4.17 12.66
N VAL A 143 -5.06 -4.44 13.90
CA VAL A 143 -5.17 -5.75 14.53
C VAL A 143 -6.59 -6.01 15.02
N THR A 144 -7.25 -4.99 15.55
CA THR A 144 -8.63 -5.07 16.04
C THR A 144 -9.59 -5.33 14.88
N VAL A 145 -9.46 -4.60 13.77
CA VAL A 145 -10.32 -4.76 12.58
C VAL A 145 -10.12 -6.14 11.92
N THR A 146 -8.91 -6.68 11.94
CA THR A 146 -8.63 -8.02 11.37
C THR A 146 -8.99 -9.16 12.32
N GLY A 147 -9.51 -8.88 13.52
CA GLY A 147 -9.87 -9.90 14.52
C GLY A 147 -8.69 -10.72 15.04
N MET A 148 -7.47 -10.26 14.80
CA MET A 148 -6.26 -11.01 15.17
C MET A 148 -6.09 -11.20 16.68
N LEU A 149 -6.55 -10.24 17.49
CA LEU A 149 -6.42 -10.31 18.95
C LEU A 149 -7.65 -9.67 19.62
N SER A 150 -8.52 -10.51 20.16
CA SER A 150 -9.72 -10.11 20.91
C SER A 150 -9.54 -10.20 22.44
N LEU A 151 -8.32 -10.48 22.92
CA LEU A 151 -8.08 -10.66 24.35
C LEU A 151 -8.08 -9.30 25.08
N PRO A 152 -8.75 -9.21 26.25
CA PRO A 152 -8.74 -8.02 27.08
C PRO A 152 -7.30 -7.59 27.42
N GLY A 153 -7.02 -6.28 27.35
CA GLY A 153 -5.69 -5.72 27.69
C GLY A 153 -4.65 -5.75 26.57
N VAL A 154 -4.78 -6.59 25.53
CA VAL A 154 -3.81 -6.63 24.41
C VAL A 154 -3.76 -5.31 23.67
N SER A 155 -4.90 -4.67 23.43
CA SER A 155 -4.95 -3.34 22.80
C SER A 155 -4.18 -2.29 23.60
N ALA A 156 -4.26 -2.31 24.94
CA ALA A 156 -3.50 -1.40 25.80
C ALA A 156 -1.98 -1.65 25.71
N VAL A 157 -1.56 -2.91 25.71
CA VAL A 157 -0.14 -3.27 25.55
C VAL A 157 0.39 -2.83 24.20
N LEU A 158 -0.34 -3.09 23.12
CA LEU A 158 0.03 -2.65 21.77
C LEU A 158 0.03 -1.12 21.64
N GLY A 159 -0.91 -0.44 22.29
CA GLY A 159 -0.94 1.03 22.36
C GLY A 159 0.28 1.59 23.08
N ALA A 160 0.65 1.02 24.23
CA ALA A 160 1.86 1.41 24.99
C ALA A 160 3.13 1.14 24.16
N TRP A 161 3.21 -0.01 23.50
CA TRP A 161 4.30 -0.36 22.58
C TRP A 161 4.41 0.66 21.45
N SER A 162 3.31 0.94 20.74
CA SER A 162 3.28 1.92 19.65
C SER A 162 3.71 3.31 20.13
N LYS A 163 3.24 3.75 21.32
CA LYS A 163 3.66 5.02 21.93
C LYS A 163 5.16 5.06 22.20
N ALA A 164 5.73 3.98 22.71
CA ALA A 164 7.18 3.87 22.94
C ALA A 164 7.97 3.95 21.64
N THR A 165 7.54 3.23 20.59
CA THR A 165 8.19 3.25 19.28
C THR A 165 8.15 4.63 18.62
N TYR A 166 6.99 5.34 18.68
CA TYR A 166 6.86 6.71 18.16
C TYR A 166 7.71 7.71 18.94
N ARG A 167 7.78 7.56 20.26
CA ARG A 167 8.60 8.44 21.13
C ARG A 167 10.08 8.32 20.80
N LEU A 168 10.59 7.10 20.55
CA LEU A 168 12.00 6.81 20.31
C LEU A 168 12.42 7.05 18.86
N ALA A 169 11.50 7.00 17.89
CA ALA A 169 11.79 7.33 16.50
C ALA A 169 12.33 8.75 16.35
N ARG A 170 13.31 8.93 15.47
CA ARG A 170 13.83 10.26 15.10
C ARG A 170 12.85 11.01 14.22
N LYS A 171 12.31 10.31 13.21
CA LYS A 171 11.25 10.76 12.31
C LYS A 171 10.25 9.61 12.09
N ILE A 172 9.05 9.98 11.71
CA ILE A 172 7.96 9.04 11.39
C ILE A 172 7.41 9.44 10.04
N ILE A 173 7.42 8.52 9.09
CA ILE A 173 6.77 8.66 7.80
C ILE A 173 5.38 8.04 7.90
N VAL A 174 4.39 8.73 7.36
CA VAL A 174 3.01 8.25 7.26
C VAL A 174 2.50 8.41 5.83
N LEU A 175 1.61 7.52 5.42
CA LEU A 175 1.11 7.44 4.05
C LEU A 175 -0.05 8.39 3.73
N SER A 176 -0.55 9.16 4.73
CA SER A 176 -1.70 10.04 4.55
C SER A 176 -1.79 11.13 5.63
N ASN A 177 -2.52 12.20 5.33
CA ASN A 177 -2.87 13.22 6.33
C ASN A 177 -3.76 12.66 7.46
N GLY A 178 -4.59 11.65 7.17
CA GLY A 178 -5.40 10.98 8.19
C GLY A 178 -4.53 10.26 9.23
N TYR A 179 -3.47 9.58 8.78
CA TYR A 179 -2.48 8.97 9.69
C TYR A 179 -1.72 10.04 10.48
N LYS A 180 -1.31 11.16 9.84
CA LYS A 180 -0.66 12.29 10.54
C LYS A 180 -1.56 12.80 11.66
N LYS A 181 -2.81 13.17 11.38
CA LYS A 181 -3.79 13.64 12.37
C LYS A 181 -3.99 12.63 13.51
N CYS A 182 -4.06 11.34 13.20
CA CYS A 182 -4.21 10.29 14.19
C CYS A 182 -2.99 10.20 15.12
N LEU A 183 -1.76 10.30 14.60
CA LEU A 183 -0.55 10.30 15.43
C LEU A 183 -0.42 11.57 16.28
N GLU A 184 -0.78 12.73 15.74
CA GLU A 184 -0.83 13.99 16.49
C GLU A 184 -1.81 13.90 17.67
N ALA A 185 -3.00 13.34 17.43
CA ALA A 185 -3.99 13.10 18.50
C ALA A 185 -3.48 12.13 19.59
N ARG A 186 -2.50 11.27 19.26
CA ARG A 186 -1.80 10.40 20.22
C ARG A 186 -0.62 11.08 20.93
N GLY A 187 -0.42 12.37 20.70
CA GLY A 187 0.66 13.16 21.31
C GLY A 187 2.03 13.03 20.64
N VAL A 188 2.08 12.53 19.39
CA VAL A 188 3.32 12.56 18.61
C VAL A 188 3.54 13.98 18.09
N PRO A 189 4.70 14.60 18.36
CA PRO A 189 4.97 15.97 17.90
C PRO A 189 4.95 16.07 16.38
N GLU A 190 4.25 17.07 15.83
CA GLU A 190 4.13 17.30 14.40
C GLU A 190 5.46 17.29 13.67
N LYS A 191 6.48 17.96 14.22
CA LYS A 191 7.84 18.03 13.63
C LYS A 191 8.54 16.69 13.43
N LYS A 192 8.01 15.60 14.00
CA LYS A 192 8.50 14.24 13.78
C LYS A 192 7.80 13.55 12.62
N ILE A 193 6.63 14.03 12.19
CA ILE A 193 5.75 13.34 11.26
C ILE A 193 5.89 13.95 9.88
N GLU A 194 6.27 13.13 8.92
CA GLU A 194 6.33 13.50 7.50
C GLU A 194 5.32 12.69 6.70
N VAL A 195 4.53 13.35 5.86
CA VAL A 195 3.59 12.67 4.96
C VAL A 195 4.30 12.37 3.66
N VAL A 196 4.55 11.09 3.40
CA VAL A 196 5.08 10.60 2.13
C VAL A 196 4.10 9.58 1.58
N TYR A 197 3.37 9.96 0.56
CA TYR A 197 2.41 9.08 -0.09
C TYR A 197 3.13 7.87 -0.71
N ASN A 198 2.50 6.70 -0.62
CA ASN A 198 2.95 5.55 -1.39
C ASN A 198 2.72 5.81 -2.89
N TRP A 199 3.51 5.15 -3.71
CA TRP A 199 3.34 5.09 -5.18
C TRP A 199 2.62 3.80 -5.58
N CYS A 200 2.28 3.65 -6.86
CA CYS A 200 1.76 2.39 -7.40
C CYS A 200 2.89 1.53 -8.00
N ASP A 201 2.56 0.31 -8.41
CA ASP A 201 3.43 -0.46 -9.29
C ASP A 201 3.31 0.10 -10.71
N GLU A 202 4.28 0.95 -11.10
CA GLU A 202 4.25 1.67 -12.39
C GLU A 202 4.34 0.72 -13.60
N ARG A 203 4.69 -0.55 -13.40
CA ARG A 203 4.65 -1.59 -14.47
C ARG A 203 3.21 -1.97 -14.85
N SER A 204 2.24 -1.69 -14.00
CA SER A 204 0.82 -1.97 -14.24
C SER A 204 0.08 -0.81 -14.93
N LEU A 205 0.79 0.26 -15.26
CA LEU A 205 0.21 1.40 -15.95
C LEU A 205 0.03 1.11 -17.44
N PRO A 206 -0.98 1.71 -18.09
CA PRO A 206 -1.17 1.58 -19.53
C PRO A 206 0.07 2.07 -20.29
N GLY A 207 0.52 1.28 -21.25
CA GLY A 207 1.47 1.72 -22.28
C GLY A 207 0.77 2.55 -23.36
N GLU A 208 1.55 3.28 -24.16
CA GLU A 208 1.02 4.16 -25.23
C GLU A 208 0.14 3.41 -26.23
N THR A 209 0.44 2.15 -26.52
CA THR A 209 -0.29 1.31 -27.51
C THR A 209 -1.26 0.31 -26.88
N ASP A 210 -1.39 0.26 -25.57
CA ASP A 210 -2.21 -0.76 -24.88
C ASP A 210 -3.72 -0.66 -25.20
N GLY A 211 -4.19 0.50 -25.63
CA GLY A 211 -5.57 0.72 -26.09
C GLY A 211 -5.85 0.19 -27.51
N GLU A 212 -4.80 -0.12 -28.28
CA GLU A 212 -4.86 -0.55 -29.66
C GLU A 212 -4.63 -2.07 -29.76
N GLY A 213 -5.16 -2.70 -30.79
CA GLY A 213 -4.94 -4.12 -31.07
C GLY A 213 -5.93 -5.08 -30.40
N SER A 214 -5.46 -6.29 -30.07
CA SER A 214 -6.29 -7.39 -29.54
C SER A 214 -7.07 -7.01 -28.27
N ASP A 215 -8.36 -7.35 -28.24
CA ASP A 215 -9.28 -7.18 -27.12
C ASP A 215 -9.79 -8.55 -26.61
N PRO A 216 -8.96 -9.29 -25.88
CA PRO A 216 -9.29 -10.65 -25.45
C PRO A 216 -10.46 -10.72 -24.46
N PHE A 217 -10.86 -9.58 -23.88
CA PHE A 217 -11.93 -9.50 -22.91
C PHE A 217 -13.20 -8.86 -23.45
N GLY A 218 -13.22 -8.44 -24.73
CA GLY A 218 -14.37 -7.83 -25.39
C GLY A 218 -14.80 -6.51 -24.75
N LEU A 219 -13.85 -5.64 -24.38
CA LEU A 219 -14.10 -4.36 -23.72
C LEU A 219 -14.46 -3.24 -24.71
N ALA A 220 -14.10 -3.38 -25.97
CA ALA A 220 -14.39 -2.38 -27.01
C ALA A 220 -15.91 -2.19 -27.22
N GLY A 221 -16.28 -0.98 -27.63
CA GLY A 221 -17.65 -0.63 -27.97
C GLY A 221 -18.63 -0.48 -26.80
N ARG A 222 -18.13 -0.48 -25.57
CA ARG A 222 -18.93 -0.25 -24.35
C ARG A 222 -18.27 0.80 -23.47
N PHE A 223 -19.06 1.43 -22.61
CA PHE A 223 -18.56 2.29 -21.55
C PHE A 223 -18.15 1.42 -20.35
N ASN A 224 -16.85 1.29 -20.09
CA ASN A 224 -16.31 0.37 -19.09
C ASN A 224 -15.97 1.09 -17.80
N VAL A 225 -16.64 0.72 -16.71
CA VAL A 225 -16.31 1.08 -15.33
C VAL A 225 -15.48 -0.05 -14.73
N VAL A 226 -14.18 0.16 -14.57
CA VAL A 226 -13.24 -0.92 -14.19
C VAL A 226 -12.84 -0.80 -12.73
N TYR A 227 -13.10 -1.85 -11.97
CA TYR A 227 -12.54 -2.09 -10.65
C TYR A 227 -11.42 -3.14 -10.76
N SER A 228 -10.24 -2.85 -10.20
CA SER A 228 -9.15 -3.84 -10.14
C SER A 228 -8.65 -4.01 -8.70
N GLY A 229 -8.45 -5.27 -8.29
CA GLY A 229 -7.87 -5.60 -6.99
C GLY A 229 -8.53 -6.77 -6.27
N ASN A 230 -8.29 -6.85 -4.95
CA ASN A 230 -8.84 -7.90 -4.11
C ASN A 230 -10.38 -7.81 -3.98
N PHE A 231 -11.06 -8.95 -4.00
CA PHE A 231 -12.50 -9.08 -3.75
C PHE A 231 -12.72 -9.53 -2.29
N GLY A 232 -12.49 -8.61 -1.36
CA GLY A 232 -12.63 -8.85 0.07
C GLY A 232 -13.74 -8.02 0.70
N ALA A 233 -14.05 -8.32 1.95
CA ALA A 233 -15.17 -7.71 2.68
C ALA A 233 -15.04 -6.18 2.83
N LEU A 234 -13.80 -5.66 2.96
CA LEU A 234 -13.56 -4.21 3.06
C LEU A 234 -13.82 -3.46 1.75
N GLN A 235 -13.83 -4.13 0.62
CA GLN A 235 -14.10 -3.55 -0.68
C GLN A 235 -15.59 -3.32 -0.94
N ALA A 236 -16.46 -4.04 -0.22
CA ALA A 236 -17.93 -3.93 -0.29
C ALA A 236 -18.50 -3.94 -1.72
N LEU A 237 -17.96 -4.82 -2.58
CA LEU A 237 -18.29 -4.87 -4.02
C LEU A 237 -19.74 -5.31 -4.29
N GLY A 238 -20.41 -5.89 -3.32
CA GLY A 238 -21.85 -6.19 -3.41
C GLY A 238 -22.70 -4.96 -3.69
N GLY A 239 -22.35 -3.79 -3.11
CA GLY A 239 -23.00 -2.51 -3.40
C GLY A 239 -22.71 -1.98 -4.82
N VAL A 240 -21.52 -2.29 -5.37
CA VAL A 240 -21.18 -1.95 -6.75
C VAL A 240 -22.01 -2.75 -7.75
N LEU A 241 -22.28 -4.05 -7.46
CA LEU A 241 -23.21 -4.86 -8.25
C LEU A 241 -24.65 -4.32 -8.18
N ASP A 242 -25.07 -3.82 -7.02
CA ASP A 242 -26.40 -3.20 -6.88
C ASP A 242 -26.49 -1.93 -7.74
N ALA A 243 -25.44 -1.10 -7.78
CA ALA A 243 -25.38 0.06 -8.65
C ALA A 243 -25.41 -0.31 -10.14
N ALA A 244 -24.67 -1.36 -10.54
CA ALA A 244 -24.71 -1.89 -11.89
C ALA A 244 -26.12 -2.32 -12.31
N PHE A 245 -26.84 -2.99 -11.41
CA PHE A 245 -28.22 -3.40 -11.63
C PHE A 245 -29.18 -2.23 -11.85
N LEU A 246 -29.02 -1.14 -11.06
CA LEU A 246 -29.89 0.04 -11.14
C LEU A 246 -29.82 0.77 -12.48
N ILE A 247 -28.70 0.63 -13.22
CA ILE A 247 -28.50 1.35 -14.49
C ILE A 247 -28.60 0.45 -15.73
N GLU A 248 -28.69 -0.87 -15.57
CA GLU A 248 -28.64 -1.86 -16.65
C GLU A 248 -29.71 -1.61 -17.72
N GLU A 249 -30.96 -1.41 -17.33
CA GLU A 249 -32.07 -1.16 -18.26
C GLU A 249 -31.97 0.19 -18.95
N LYS A 250 -31.47 1.22 -18.22
CA LYS A 250 -31.40 2.60 -18.73
C LYS A 250 -30.23 2.83 -19.67
N ARG A 251 -29.11 2.13 -19.41
CA ARG A 251 -27.83 2.29 -20.11
C ARG A 251 -27.14 0.92 -20.28
N PRO A 252 -27.68 0.07 -21.18
CA PRO A 252 -27.13 -1.27 -21.43
C PRO A 252 -25.71 -1.23 -22.06
N ASP A 253 -25.27 -0.07 -22.55
CA ASP A 253 -23.93 0.17 -23.04
C ASP A 253 -22.89 0.31 -21.92
N ILE A 254 -23.30 0.60 -20.69
CA ILE A 254 -22.39 0.70 -19.53
C ILE A 254 -22.12 -0.71 -18.96
N ARG A 255 -20.83 -1.06 -18.83
CA ARG A 255 -20.38 -2.32 -18.25
C ARG A 255 -19.51 -2.10 -17.04
N PHE A 256 -19.74 -2.88 -15.98
CA PHE A 256 -18.89 -2.97 -14.81
C PHE A 256 -17.94 -4.16 -14.97
N VAL A 257 -16.64 -3.88 -14.92
CA VAL A 257 -15.58 -4.87 -15.10
C VAL A 257 -14.83 -5.05 -13.79
N PHE A 258 -14.89 -6.26 -13.25
CA PHE A 258 -14.21 -6.63 -12.00
C PHE A 258 -12.98 -7.47 -12.33
N VAL A 259 -11.78 -6.94 -12.09
CA VAL A 259 -10.51 -7.61 -12.35
C VAL A 259 -9.86 -7.99 -11.04
N GLY A 260 -9.70 -9.28 -10.77
CA GLY A 260 -9.07 -9.75 -9.55
C GLY A 260 -9.62 -11.05 -9.01
N ASP A 261 -9.35 -11.28 -7.74
CA ASP A 261 -9.80 -12.46 -6.98
C ASP A 261 -10.01 -12.09 -5.51
N GLY A 262 -10.55 -12.99 -4.72
CA GLY A 262 -10.67 -12.82 -3.28
C GLY A 262 -11.76 -13.67 -2.64
N VAL A 263 -11.87 -13.57 -1.33
CA VAL A 263 -12.78 -14.42 -0.52
C VAL A 263 -14.27 -14.22 -0.85
N GLU A 264 -14.64 -13.07 -1.42
CA GLU A 264 -16.02 -12.77 -1.81
C GLU A 264 -16.34 -13.07 -3.28
N GLU A 265 -15.37 -13.53 -4.09
CA GLU A 265 -15.56 -13.76 -5.52
C GLU A 265 -16.78 -14.63 -5.84
N SER A 266 -16.89 -15.79 -5.18
CA SER A 266 -18.00 -16.73 -5.39
C SER A 266 -19.37 -16.12 -5.03
N ALA A 267 -19.44 -15.33 -3.94
CA ALA A 267 -20.65 -14.66 -3.53
C ALA A 267 -21.08 -13.57 -4.51
N LEU A 268 -20.11 -12.80 -5.01
CA LEU A 268 -20.36 -11.74 -5.99
C LEU A 268 -20.86 -12.31 -7.33
N LYS A 269 -20.25 -13.37 -7.83
CA LYS A 269 -20.70 -14.06 -9.05
C LYS A 269 -22.13 -14.62 -8.88
N LYS A 270 -22.39 -15.32 -7.78
CA LYS A 270 -23.74 -15.81 -7.48
C LYS A 270 -24.80 -14.69 -7.39
N LYS A 271 -24.43 -13.53 -6.84
CA LYS A 271 -25.33 -12.38 -6.76
C LYS A 271 -25.64 -11.82 -8.16
N ALA A 272 -24.66 -11.70 -9.03
CA ALA A 272 -24.83 -11.23 -10.39
C ALA A 272 -25.68 -12.22 -11.22
N ASP A 273 -25.35 -13.52 -11.18
CA ASP A 273 -26.03 -14.58 -11.91
C ASP A 273 -27.51 -14.72 -11.45
N GLY A 274 -27.75 -14.66 -10.13
CA GLY A 274 -29.09 -14.76 -9.57
C GLY A 274 -30.04 -13.62 -9.97
N ARG A 275 -29.49 -12.51 -10.46
CA ARG A 275 -30.23 -11.37 -11.02
C ARG A 275 -30.26 -11.35 -12.54
N GLY A 276 -29.55 -12.26 -13.19
CA GLY A 276 -29.40 -12.28 -14.66
C GLY A 276 -28.70 -11.05 -15.21
N GLN A 277 -27.80 -10.40 -14.43
CA GLN A 277 -27.09 -9.20 -14.84
C GLN A 277 -26.21 -9.43 -16.05
N LYS A 278 -26.41 -8.65 -17.12
CA LYS A 278 -25.67 -8.74 -18.40
C LYS A 278 -24.60 -7.67 -18.53
N ASN A 279 -24.63 -6.65 -17.68
CA ASN A 279 -23.71 -5.52 -17.69
C ASN A 279 -22.52 -5.67 -16.73
N VAL A 280 -22.25 -6.91 -16.26
CA VAL A 280 -21.15 -7.23 -15.35
C VAL A 280 -20.21 -8.24 -16.01
N LEU A 281 -18.90 -7.98 -15.88
CA LEU A 281 -17.85 -8.89 -16.36
C LEU A 281 -16.82 -9.14 -15.26
N PHE A 282 -16.56 -10.42 -14.95
CA PHE A 282 -15.49 -10.82 -14.03
C PHE A 282 -14.29 -11.33 -14.83
N ILE A 283 -13.13 -10.72 -14.60
CA ILE A 283 -11.84 -11.11 -15.18
C ILE A 283 -10.94 -11.60 -14.04
N PRO A 284 -10.35 -12.81 -14.13
CA PRO A 284 -9.41 -13.29 -13.11
C PRO A 284 -8.24 -12.32 -12.90
N ARG A 285 -7.54 -12.46 -11.78
CA ARG A 285 -6.31 -11.68 -11.50
C ARG A 285 -5.36 -11.71 -12.68
N GLN A 286 -4.87 -10.57 -13.05
CA GLN A 286 -3.95 -10.36 -14.16
C GLN A 286 -2.54 -10.02 -13.65
N ALA A 287 -1.53 -10.35 -14.46
CA ALA A 287 -0.18 -9.80 -14.26
C ALA A 287 -0.18 -8.27 -14.45
N PRO A 288 0.75 -7.53 -13.82
CA PRO A 288 0.80 -6.07 -13.92
C PRO A 288 0.75 -5.55 -15.37
N GLU A 289 1.52 -6.17 -16.26
CA GLU A 289 1.62 -5.78 -17.67
C GLU A 289 0.31 -6.02 -18.45
N SER A 290 -0.44 -7.08 -18.11
CA SER A 290 -1.75 -7.36 -18.70
C SER A 290 -2.84 -6.46 -18.15
N LEU A 291 -2.71 -6.02 -16.88
CA LEU A 291 -3.64 -5.08 -16.27
C LEU A 291 -3.62 -3.72 -16.97
N GLY A 292 -2.47 -3.28 -17.46
CA GLY A 292 -2.32 -2.03 -18.23
C GLY A 292 -3.26 -2.00 -19.45
N ARG A 293 -3.35 -3.10 -20.21
CA ARG A 293 -4.24 -3.22 -21.37
C ARG A 293 -5.73 -3.11 -21.03
N ILE A 294 -6.15 -3.70 -19.91
CA ILE A 294 -7.54 -3.57 -19.43
C ILE A 294 -7.80 -2.12 -18.99
N THR A 295 -6.86 -1.55 -18.25
CA THR A 295 -6.96 -0.18 -17.75
C THR A 295 -6.99 0.85 -18.89
N ALA A 296 -6.24 0.61 -19.98
CA ALA A 296 -6.26 1.45 -21.17
C ALA A 296 -7.66 1.55 -21.80
N ARG A 297 -8.46 0.48 -21.71
CA ARG A 297 -9.83 0.39 -22.23
C ARG A 297 -10.91 0.81 -21.22
N ALA A 298 -10.52 1.27 -20.06
CA ALA A 298 -11.44 1.82 -19.08
C ALA A 298 -11.87 3.24 -19.47
N ASP A 299 -13.16 3.54 -19.36
CA ASP A 299 -13.68 4.91 -19.40
C ASP A 299 -13.63 5.56 -18.03
N VAL A 300 -13.81 4.75 -16.98
CA VAL A 300 -13.74 5.17 -15.56
C VAL A 300 -13.06 4.06 -14.74
N LEU A 301 -12.14 4.45 -13.88
CA LEU A 301 -11.57 3.56 -12.87
C LEU A 301 -12.30 3.75 -11.53
N LEU A 302 -12.76 2.63 -10.96
CA LEU A 302 -13.53 2.63 -9.71
C LEU A 302 -12.65 2.22 -8.52
N VAL A 303 -12.71 3.03 -7.47
CA VAL A 303 -12.18 2.70 -6.15
C VAL A 303 -13.31 2.70 -5.14
N HIS A 304 -13.57 1.55 -4.51
CA HIS A 304 -14.65 1.38 -3.53
C HIS A 304 -14.14 0.72 -2.25
N LEU A 305 -14.49 1.27 -1.10
CA LEU A 305 -14.29 0.68 0.23
C LEU A 305 -15.50 0.94 1.12
N LYS A 306 -15.65 0.10 2.14
CA LYS A 306 -16.57 0.36 3.25
C LYS A 306 -16.32 1.70 3.92
N ASP A 307 -17.36 2.28 4.47
CA ASP A 307 -17.27 3.49 5.28
C ASP A 307 -16.80 3.17 6.71
N ASP A 308 -15.53 2.85 6.83
CA ASP A 308 -14.86 2.45 8.07
C ASP A 308 -13.87 3.53 8.53
N PRO A 309 -13.74 3.81 9.84
CA PRO A 309 -12.81 4.82 10.36
C PRO A 309 -11.35 4.61 9.92
N LEU A 310 -10.88 3.36 9.85
CA LEU A 310 -9.51 3.06 9.40
C LEU A 310 -9.38 3.31 7.89
N ALA A 311 -10.38 2.94 7.09
CA ALA A 311 -10.42 3.21 5.66
C ALA A 311 -10.41 4.72 5.35
N ARG A 312 -11.09 5.54 6.18
CA ARG A 312 -11.09 7.01 6.04
C ARG A 312 -9.71 7.64 6.29
N MET A 313 -8.89 7.04 7.15
CA MET A 313 -7.55 7.55 7.46
C MET A 313 -6.52 7.20 6.38
N GLY A 314 -6.64 6.01 5.79
CA GLY A 314 -5.70 5.48 4.80
C GLY A 314 -5.95 5.97 3.37
N ILE A 315 -5.02 5.63 2.49
CA ILE A 315 -5.16 5.77 1.04
C ILE A 315 -4.86 4.42 0.42
N PRO A 316 -5.88 3.72 -0.12
CA PRO A 316 -5.67 2.45 -0.81
C PRO A 316 -4.75 2.62 -2.01
N GLN A 317 -3.82 1.70 -2.22
CA GLN A 317 -2.87 1.76 -3.35
C GLN A 317 -3.53 1.84 -4.72
N LYS A 318 -4.74 1.28 -4.86
CA LYS A 318 -5.53 1.40 -6.09
C LYS A 318 -5.90 2.86 -6.41
N THR A 319 -5.98 3.75 -5.43
CA THR A 319 -6.20 5.19 -5.65
C THR A 319 -5.02 5.78 -6.43
N GLN A 320 -3.79 5.52 -5.99
CA GLN A 320 -2.59 5.99 -6.68
C GLN A 320 -2.48 5.38 -8.08
N ALA A 321 -2.73 4.08 -8.21
CA ALA A 321 -2.69 3.38 -9.51
C ALA A 321 -3.74 3.95 -10.48
N SER A 322 -4.96 4.24 -9.99
CA SER A 322 -6.02 4.82 -10.81
C SER A 322 -5.69 6.25 -11.28
N LEU A 323 -5.11 7.07 -10.39
CA LEU A 323 -4.66 8.42 -10.78
C LEU A 323 -3.51 8.35 -11.81
N ALA A 324 -2.56 7.42 -11.61
CA ALA A 324 -1.42 7.24 -12.50
C ALA A 324 -1.82 6.78 -13.91
N ALA A 325 -2.90 6.00 -14.01
CA ALA A 325 -3.38 5.43 -15.28
C ALA A 325 -3.93 6.46 -16.25
N GLY A 326 -4.11 7.70 -15.85
CA GLY A 326 -4.55 8.77 -16.76
C GLY A 326 -5.99 8.65 -17.22
N LYS A 327 -6.86 8.06 -16.42
CA LYS A 327 -8.29 7.91 -16.67
C LYS A 327 -9.11 8.71 -15.66
N PRO A 328 -10.39 9.04 -15.95
CA PRO A 328 -11.32 9.50 -14.92
C PRO A 328 -11.39 8.49 -13.78
N VAL A 329 -11.45 8.98 -12.55
CA VAL A 329 -11.51 8.11 -11.36
C VAL A 329 -12.80 8.40 -10.60
N LEU A 330 -13.54 7.36 -10.27
CA LEU A 330 -14.67 7.42 -9.35
C LEU A 330 -14.30 6.77 -8.02
N LEU A 331 -14.32 7.56 -6.95
CA LEU A 331 -14.03 7.07 -5.60
C LEU A 331 -15.32 7.03 -4.77
N ALA A 332 -15.75 5.84 -4.43
CA ALA A 332 -16.74 5.61 -3.38
C ALA A 332 -16.01 5.34 -2.06
N ILE A 333 -15.36 6.39 -1.54
CA ILE A 333 -14.55 6.39 -0.31
C ILE A 333 -14.64 7.78 0.32
N ARG A 334 -14.50 7.85 1.66
CA ARG A 334 -14.37 9.11 2.41
C ARG A 334 -12.95 9.29 2.96
N GLY A 335 -12.66 10.50 3.44
CA GLY A 335 -11.42 10.83 4.14
C GLY A 335 -10.24 11.05 3.22
N SER A 336 -9.03 10.61 3.65
CA SER A 336 -7.76 10.98 3.01
C SER A 336 -7.65 10.62 1.53
N ALA A 337 -8.27 9.51 1.10
CA ALA A 337 -8.27 9.13 -0.31
C ALA A 337 -9.13 10.08 -1.16
N ALA A 338 -10.30 10.47 -0.66
CA ALA A 338 -11.17 11.45 -1.33
C ALA A 338 -10.51 12.84 -1.38
N GLU A 339 -9.88 13.27 -0.29
CA GLU A 339 -9.12 14.53 -0.23
C GLU A 339 -7.97 14.55 -1.24
N LEU A 340 -7.22 13.44 -1.35
CA LEU A 340 -6.13 13.31 -2.33
C LEU A 340 -6.67 13.39 -3.76
N ALA A 341 -7.74 12.69 -4.06
CA ALA A 341 -8.37 12.65 -5.37
C ALA A 341 -8.95 14.01 -5.79
N ALA A 342 -9.54 14.73 -4.85
CA ALA A 342 -10.03 16.09 -5.11
C ALA A 342 -8.90 17.05 -5.54
N ARG A 343 -7.69 16.89 -4.94
CA ARG A 343 -6.50 17.66 -5.34
C ARG A 343 -6.02 17.34 -6.76
N ALA A 344 -6.23 16.12 -7.22
CA ALA A 344 -5.87 15.71 -8.58
C ALA A 344 -6.74 16.37 -9.65
N GLY A 345 -7.99 16.75 -9.33
CA GLY A 345 -8.88 17.52 -10.20
C GLY A 345 -9.45 16.73 -11.37
N GLY A 346 -9.23 15.42 -11.45
CA GLY A 346 -9.77 14.52 -12.47
C GLY A 346 -10.54 13.34 -11.89
N ALA A 347 -10.95 13.44 -10.62
CA ALA A 347 -11.69 12.42 -9.94
C ALA A 347 -13.02 12.93 -9.40
N TRP A 348 -14.02 12.06 -9.43
CA TRP A 348 -15.30 12.26 -8.76
C TRP A 348 -15.37 11.40 -7.51
N THR A 349 -16.15 11.86 -6.53
CA THR A 349 -16.40 11.11 -5.30
C THR A 349 -17.88 10.93 -5.09
N CYS A 350 -18.29 9.76 -4.58
CA CYS A 350 -19.65 9.52 -4.12
C CYS A 350 -19.63 8.87 -2.74
N ARG A 351 -20.82 8.76 -2.13
CA ARG A 351 -20.96 8.09 -0.83
C ARG A 351 -20.64 6.60 -0.96
N PRO A 352 -19.72 6.05 -0.15
CA PRO A 352 -19.49 4.61 -0.12
C PRO A 352 -20.72 3.86 0.38
N GLU A 353 -20.85 2.60 -0.04
CA GLU A 353 -21.95 1.70 0.33
C GLU A 353 -23.37 2.27 -0.01
N ASP A 354 -23.45 3.19 -0.97
CA ASP A 354 -24.68 3.78 -1.49
C ASP A 354 -24.80 3.48 -3.00
N PRO A 355 -25.50 2.39 -3.38
CA PRO A 355 -25.64 2.00 -4.78
C PRO A 355 -26.30 3.07 -5.67
N ALA A 356 -27.25 3.83 -5.13
CA ALA A 356 -27.94 4.88 -5.89
C ALA A 356 -26.99 6.04 -6.19
N ALA A 357 -26.23 6.50 -5.19
CA ALA A 357 -25.23 7.55 -5.38
C ALA A 357 -24.10 7.11 -6.35
N LEU A 358 -23.70 5.84 -6.29
CA LEU A 358 -22.72 5.29 -7.21
C LEU A 358 -23.26 5.22 -8.64
N ALA A 359 -24.51 4.75 -8.82
CA ALA A 359 -25.17 4.70 -10.12
C ALA A 359 -25.30 6.11 -10.75
N GLU A 360 -25.74 7.08 -9.96
CA GLU A 360 -25.85 8.48 -10.41
C GLU A 360 -24.47 9.04 -10.85
N ALA A 361 -23.41 8.80 -10.07
CA ALA A 361 -22.07 9.24 -10.41
C ALA A 361 -21.55 8.59 -11.70
N VAL A 362 -21.81 7.30 -11.91
CA VAL A 362 -21.46 6.60 -13.16
C VAL A 362 -22.21 7.19 -14.36
N LEU A 363 -23.52 7.40 -14.23
CA LEU A 363 -24.33 8.01 -15.28
C LEU A 363 -23.85 9.43 -15.61
N GLY A 364 -23.50 10.22 -14.61
CA GLY A 364 -22.92 11.54 -14.77
C GLY A 364 -21.60 11.51 -15.55
N LEU A 365 -20.67 10.61 -15.17
CA LEU A 365 -19.40 10.45 -15.89
C LEU A 365 -19.61 9.94 -17.32
N ALA A 366 -20.60 9.07 -17.55
CA ALA A 366 -20.94 8.57 -18.88
C ALA A 366 -21.61 9.61 -19.78
N SER A 367 -22.18 10.67 -19.21
CA SER A 367 -22.76 11.80 -19.96
C SER A 367 -21.72 12.83 -20.43
N LEU A 368 -20.52 12.81 -19.85
CA LEU A 368 -19.42 13.68 -20.26
C LEU A 368 -18.92 13.30 -21.65
N SER A 369 -18.51 14.30 -22.42
CA SER A 369 -17.86 14.10 -23.71
C SER A 369 -16.52 13.36 -23.51
N TRP A 370 -16.02 12.76 -24.60
CA TRP A 370 -14.70 12.12 -24.59
C TRP A 370 -13.60 13.11 -24.17
N ASN A 371 -13.63 14.35 -24.69
CA ASN A 371 -12.65 15.40 -24.37
C ASN A 371 -12.63 15.77 -22.87
N GLU A 372 -13.81 15.84 -22.23
CA GLU A 372 -13.91 16.11 -20.80
C GLU A 372 -13.29 14.99 -19.99
N ARG A 373 -13.63 13.72 -20.31
CA ARG A 373 -13.05 12.55 -19.66
C ARG A 373 -11.54 12.46 -19.86
N GLU A 374 -11.04 12.72 -21.06
CA GLU A 374 -9.61 12.76 -21.34
C GLU A 374 -8.90 13.86 -20.53
N THR A 375 -9.52 15.02 -20.42
CA THR A 375 -8.97 16.13 -19.61
C THR A 375 -8.90 15.74 -18.13
N MET A 376 -9.91 15.04 -17.60
CA MET A 376 -9.88 14.48 -16.25
C MET A 376 -8.71 13.50 -16.07
N GLY A 377 -8.56 12.58 -17.02
CA GLY A 377 -7.47 11.61 -17.01
C GLY A 377 -6.09 12.26 -17.02
N ARG A 378 -5.86 13.24 -17.88
CA ARG A 378 -4.60 14.00 -17.95
C ARG A 378 -4.27 14.70 -16.63
N ARG A 379 -5.25 15.35 -15.99
CA ARG A 379 -5.07 15.98 -14.67
C ARG A 379 -4.64 14.97 -13.61
N ASN A 380 -5.26 13.79 -13.58
CA ASN A 380 -4.91 12.71 -12.66
C ASN A 380 -3.47 12.23 -12.87
N ALA A 381 -3.08 11.93 -14.12
CA ALA A 381 -1.73 11.49 -14.45
C ALA A 381 -0.67 12.56 -14.13
N GLU A 382 -0.97 13.82 -14.41
CA GLU A 382 -0.07 14.92 -14.11
C GLU A 382 0.13 15.09 -12.59
N PHE A 383 -0.96 15.01 -11.82
CA PHE A 383 -0.89 15.03 -10.36
C PHE A 383 -0.07 13.87 -9.82
N TYR A 384 -0.30 12.63 -10.34
CA TYR A 384 0.49 11.47 -9.93
C TYR A 384 1.97 11.68 -10.19
N ARG A 385 2.35 12.10 -11.40
CA ARG A 385 3.76 12.33 -11.77
C ARG A 385 4.44 13.37 -10.88
N LYS A 386 3.74 14.43 -10.49
CA LYS A 386 4.27 15.53 -9.67
C LYS A 386 4.32 15.21 -8.18
N GLU A 387 3.38 14.43 -7.65
CA GLU A 387 3.18 14.28 -6.22
C GLU A 387 3.39 12.86 -5.69
N LEU A 388 3.12 11.83 -6.50
CA LEU A 388 2.98 10.45 -6.05
C LEU A 388 3.94 9.48 -6.73
N ALA A 389 4.59 9.84 -7.83
CA ALA A 389 5.46 8.96 -8.60
C ALA A 389 6.57 8.35 -7.72
N PHE A 390 7.02 7.15 -8.09
CA PHE A 390 8.09 6.44 -7.39
C PHE A 390 9.30 7.33 -7.10
N SER A 391 9.81 8.05 -8.11
CA SER A 391 10.96 8.94 -7.97
C SER A 391 10.74 10.06 -6.97
N ILE A 392 9.52 10.62 -6.91
CA ILE A 392 9.12 11.66 -5.96
C ILE A 392 9.05 11.10 -4.54
N GLY A 393 8.37 9.96 -4.38
CA GLY A 393 8.24 9.30 -3.08
C GLY A 393 9.61 8.92 -2.49
N VAL A 394 10.48 8.29 -3.30
CA VAL A 394 11.85 7.95 -2.88
C VAL A 394 12.65 9.21 -2.54
N GLY A 395 12.52 10.29 -3.33
CA GLY A 395 13.21 11.56 -3.04
C GLY A 395 12.81 12.16 -1.70
N ARG A 396 11.50 12.20 -1.40
CA ARG A 396 10.99 12.67 -0.09
C ARG A 396 11.47 11.78 1.06
N MET A 397 11.47 10.46 0.90
CA MET A 397 11.99 9.55 1.92
C MET A 397 13.49 9.73 2.14
N THR A 398 14.27 9.91 1.08
CA THR A 398 15.71 10.17 1.16
C THR A 398 16.00 11.43 1.99
N ALA A 399 15.29 12.53 1.73
CA ALA A 399 15.41 13.75 2.52
C ALA A 399 15.13 13.54 4.02
N VAL A 400 14.12 12.72 4.35
CA VAL A 400 13.81 12.36 5.74
C VAL A 400 14.93 11.53 6.36
N PHE A 401 15.55 10.62 5.61
CA PHE A 401 16.68 9.82 6.09
C PHE A 401 17.91 10.71 6.36
N GLU A 402 18.20 11.62 5.46
CA GLU A 402 19.30 12.58 5.60
C GLU A 402 19.12 13.46 6.82
N GLU A 403 17.93 14.03 7.01
CA GLU A 403 17.60 14.82 8.21
C GLU A 403 17.71 13.99 9.50
N ALA A 404 17.28 12.73 9.46
CA ALA A 404 17.35 11.85 10.61
C ALA A 404 18.79 11.44 10.96
N ALA A 405 19.66 11.24 9.97
CA ALA A 405 21.05 10.83 10.13
C ALA A 405 21.92 11.95 10.74
N VAL A 406 21.55 13.20 10.56
CA VAL A 406 22.29 14.34 11.15
C VAL A 406 22.22 14.24 12.68
N ARG A 407 23.37 13.99 13.31
CA ARG A 407 23.45 14.00 14.79
C ARG A 407 23.21 15.43 15.28
N PRO A 408 22.33 15.64 16.28
CA PRO A 408 22.25 16.95 16.93
C PRO A 408 23.64 17.28 17.46
N ARG A 409 24.20 18.44 17.07
CA ARG A 409 25.41 18.96 17.70
C ARG A 409 25.19 18.90 19.21
N ARG A 410 26.05 18.13 19.91
CA ARG A 410 26.13 18.26 21.38
C ARG A 410 26.30 19.76 21.64
N LYS A 411 25.37 20.38 22.37
CA LYS A 411 25.65 21.69 22.95
C LYS A 411 26.91 21.49 23.76
N GLU A 412 28.02 22.08 23.30
CA GLU A 412 29.19 22.19 24.12
C GLU A 412 28.72 22.93 25.37
N GLY A 413 28.72 22.20 26.49
CA GLY A 413 28.38 22.76 27.77
C GLY A 413 29.38 23.87 28.06
N GLY A 414 28.89 25.11 28.13
CA GLY A 414 29.67 26.20 28.65
C GLY A 414 30.18 25.79 30.06
N ARG A 415 31.48 25.84 30.20
CA ARG A 415 32.15 25.85 31.50
C ARG A 415 31.87 27.15 32.20
#